data_4d0b80788e7d29d773579630ebdba8c9
#
_entry.id   4d0b80788e7d29d773579630ebdba8c9
#
_cell.length_a   1.000
_cell.length_b   1.000
_cell.length_c   1.000
_cell.angle_alpha   90.00
_cell.angle_beta   90.00
_cell.angle_gamma   90.00
#
_symmetry.space_group_name_H-M   'P 1'
#
loop_
_entity.id
_entity.type
_entity.pdbx_description
1 polymer ?
#
loop_
_entity_poly.entity_id
_entity_poly.type
_entity_poly.pdbx_seq_one_letter_code
_entity_poly.pdbx_strand_id
1 'polypeptide(L)'
;MHRLFILRHAKAATHPPTASGRDHDRPLAARGAAVLPRVARSIADQLEGHPLDLVLCSTSTRTRETVDLVAQAEPAVAAARLKLDDKLYLADPARLLKTLRKVHDDKATVLLCGHNPGLHQLALLLLGDDGSDNGSEHVLARLRYDLPTAGLVVVDLDGSWTSVGTGPGIRGAKLRAFVVPSDT
;
A
#
# COMPACT_ATOMS: atom_id res chain seq x y z
N MET A 1 6.96 14.64 9.82
CA MET A 1 7.32 13.42 9.07
C MET A 1 6.06 12.59 8.94
N HIS A 2 5.74 12.13 7.74
CA HIS A 2 4.59 11.29 7.46
C HIS A 2 5.06 9.89 7.05
N ARG A 3 4.25 8.86 7.28
CA ARG A 3 4.55 7.49 6.87
C ARG A 3 3.46 6.95 5.98
N LEU A 4 3.85 6.48 4.80
CA LEU A 4 2.96 5.87 3.83
C LEU A 4 3.22 4.38 3.73
N PHE A 5 2.18 3.59 3.97
CA PHE A 5 2.13 2.17 3.72
C PHE A 5 1.45 1.93 2.37
N ILE A 6 2.12 1.33 1.42
CA ILE A 6 1.61 1.00 0.08
C ILE A 6 1.41 -0.52 0.04
N LEU A 7 0.16 -0.97 0.03
CA LEU A 7 -0.20 -2.38 0.06
C LEU A 7 -0.90 -2.78 -1.24
N ARG A 8 -0.29 -3.67 -2.01
CA ARG A 8 -0.99 -4.31 -3.12
C ARG A 8 -1.95 -5.36 -2.58
N HIS A 9 -3.19 -5.42 -3.10
CA HIS A 9 -4.14 -6.46 -2.73
C HIS A 9 -3.52 -7.86 -2.79
N ALA A 10 -3.97 -8.77 -1.92
CA ALA A 10 -3.51 -10.16 -1.91
C ALA A 10 -4.00 -10.93 -3.14
N LYS A 11 -3.51 -12.15 -3.34
CA LYS A 11 -3.81 -12.97 -4.51
C LYS A 11 -5.31 -13.16 -4.68
N ALA A 12 -5.84 -12.70 -5.81
CA ALA A 12 -7.24 -12.89 -6.18
C ALA A 12 -7.49 -14.25 -6.84
N ALA A 13 -8.72 -14.73 -6.75
CA ALA A 13 -9.17 -15.92 -7.47
C ALA A 13 -9.08 -15.70 -9.00
N THR A 14 -8.64 -16.72 -9.72
CA THR A 14 -8.48 -16.66 -11.20
C THR A 14 -9.82 -16.66 -11.93
N HIS A 15 -10.80 -17.38 -11.39
CA HIS A 15 -12.16 -17.45 -11.93
C HIS A 15 -13.12 -17.02 -10.82
N PRO A 16 -13.79 -15.87 -10.96
CA PRO A 16 -14.71 -15.45 -9.93
C PRO A 16 -15.93 -16.39 -9.91
N PRO A 17 -16.30 -16.91 -8.76
CA PRO A 17 -17.61 -17.51 -8.58
C PRO A 17 -18.70 -16.44 -8.47
N THR A 18 -18.47 -15.25 -9.06
CA THR A 18 -19.39 -14.13 -9.00
C THR A 18 -20.31 -14.15 -10.21
N ALA A 19 -21.61 -14.04 -9.98
CA ALA A 19 -22.61 -13.95 -11.04
C ALA A 19 -22.38 -12.76 -12.00
N SER A 20 -21.60 -11.75 -11.60
CA SER A 20 -21.32 -10.56 -12.40
C SER A 20 -20.26 -10.76 -13.48
N GLY A 21 -19.31 -11.69 -13.31
CA GLY A 21 -18.15 -11.89 -14.19
C GLY A 21 -17.17 -10.71 -14.28
N ARG A 22 -17.39 -9.62 -13.50
CA ARG A 22 -16.57 -8.41 -13.57
C ARG A 22 -15.25 -8.58 -12.79
N ASP A 23 -14.14 -8.09 -13.33
CA ASP A 23 -12.83 -8.10 -12.63
C ASP A 23 -12.89 -7.39 -11.27
N HIS A 24 -13.66 -6.31 -11.14
CA HIS A 24 -13.85 -5.57 -9.90
C HIS A 24 -14.37 -6.45 -8.77
N ASP A 25 -15.23 -7.41 -9.06
CA ASP A 25 -15.92 -8.25 -8.08
C ASP A 25 -15.15 -9.53 -7.72
N ARG A 26 -13.96 -9.74 -8.28
CA ARG A 26 -13.12 -10.91 -7.99
C ARG A 26 -12.67 -10.92 -6.52
N PRO A 27 -12.99 -12.00 -5.76
CA PRO A 27 -12.57 -12.14 -4.37
C PRO A 27 -11.11 -12.59 -4.27
N LEU A 28 -10.59 -12.65 -3.04
CA LEU A 28 -9.31 -13.27 -2.76
C LEU A 28 -9.36 -14.79 -2.97
N ALA A 29 -8.23 -15.34 -3.41
CA ALA A 29 -7.98 -16.78 -3.33
C ALA A 29 -7.61 -17.16 -1.88
N ALA A 30 -7.89 -18.40 -1.48
CA ALA A 30 -7.56 -18.88 -0.14
C ALA A 30 -6.08 -18.67 0.22
N ARG A 31 -5.16 -18.96 -0.72
CA ARG A 31 -3.72 -18.70 -0.54
C ARG A 31 -3.39 -17.21 -0.38
N GLY A 32 -4.16 -16.31 -1.01
CA GLY A 32 -4.00 -14.87 -0.85
C GLY A 32 -4.44 -14.40 0.53
N ALA A 33 -5.53 -14.94 1.08
CA ALA A 33 -5.99 -14.66 2.43
C ALA A 33 -5.00 -15.18 3.49
N ALA A 34 -4.40 -16.35 3.28
CA ALA A 34 -3.52 -17.02 4.23
C ALA A 34 -2.25 -16.23 4.60
N VAL A 35 -1.75 -15.36 3.72
CA VAL A 35 -0.53 -14.57 3.98
C VAL A 35 -0.80 -13.26 4.73
N LEU A 36 -2.06 -12.80 4.83
CA LEU A 36 -2.41 -11.50 5.38
C LEU A 36 -2.12 -11.32 6.88
N PRO A 37 -2.16 -12.34 7.75
CA PRO A 37 -1.70 -12.18 9.13
C PRO A 37 -0.22 -11.79 9.25
N ARG A 38 0.63 -12.19 8.29
CA ARG A 38 2.04 -11.77 8.24
C ARG A 38 2.17 -10.32 7.80
N VAL A 39 1.35 -9.89 6.81
CA VAL A 39 1.28 -8.48 6.41
C VAL A 39 0.84 -7.61 7.57
N ALA A 40 -0.18 -8.03 8.31
CA ALA A 40 -0.68 -7.34 9.49
C ALA A 40 0.42 -7.14 10.54
N ARG A 41 1.18 -8.21 10.86
CA ARG A 41 2.33 -8.12 11.77
C ARG A 41 3.39 -7.16 11.26
N SER A 42 3.72 -7.21 9.96
CA SER A 42 4.68 -6.28 9.38
C SER A 42 4.21 -4.82 9.45
N ILE A 43 2.91 -4.56 9.33
CA ILE A 43 2.34 -3.23 9.53
C ILE A 43 2.52 -2.79 10.99
N ALA A 44 2.20 -3.66 11.95
CA ALA A 44 2.38 -3.39 13.38
C ALA A 44 3.83 -3.05 13.72
N ASP A 45 4.78 -3.86 13.24
CA ASP A 45 6.21 -3.65 13.44
C ASP A 45 6.66 -2.28 12.90
N GLN A 46 6.14 -1.88 11.74
CA GLN A 46 6.48 -0.60 11.12
C GLN A 46 5.73 0.60 11.70
N LEU A 47 4.62 0.39 12.39
CA LEU A 47 3.93 1.44 13.15
C LEU A 47 4.68 1.80 14.45
N GLU A 48 5.48 0.89 15.00
CA GLU A 48 6.29 1.14 16.22
C GLU A 48 5.45 1.66 17.40
N GLY A 49 4.22 1.18 17.53
CA GLY A 49 3.27 1.61 18.57
C GLY A 49 2.50 2.90 18.23
N HIS A 50 2.78 3.55 17.10
CA HIS A 50 1.98 4.68 16.64
C HIS A 50 0.64 4.22 16.04
N PRO A 51 -0.42 5.04 16.10
CA PRO A 51 -1.69 4.72 15.46
C PRO A 51 -1.55 4.73 13.94
N LEU A 52 -2.42 3.98 13.25
CA LEU A 52 -2.69 4.18 11.83
C LEU A 52 -3.87 5.14 11.70
N ASP A 53 -3.66 6.31 11.11
CA ASP A 53 -4.68 7.37 11.09
C ASP A 53 -5.74 7.16 10.00
N LEU A 54 -5.31 6.65 8.83
CA LEU A 54 -6.18 6.57 7.66
C LEU A 54 -5.84 5.37 6.78
N VAL A 55 -6.86 4.65 6.36
CA VAL A 55 -6.79 3.63 5.31
C VAL A 55 -7.52 4.15 4.08
N LEU A 56 -6.81 4.34 2.98
CA LEU A 56 -7.34 4.61 1.64
C LEU A 56 -7.41 3.30 0.88
N CYS A 57 -8.59 2.85 0.50
CA CYS A 57 -8.77 1.54 -0.12
C CYS A 57 -9.60 1.64 -1.39
N SER A 58 -9.15 0.97 -2.45
CA SER A 58 -9.95 0.75 -3.65
C SER A 58 -11.20 -0.05 -3.33
N THR A 59 -12.28 0.20 -4.05
CA THR A 59 -13.59 -0.44 -3.82
C THR A 59 -13.71 -1.87 -4.35
N SER A 60 -12.71 -2.40 -5.07
CA SER A 60 -12.77 -3.78 -5.56
C SER A 60 -12.87 -4.79 -4.41
N THR A 61 -13.52 -5.92 -4.64
CA THR A 61 -13.71 -6.96 -3.63
C THR A 61 -12.37 -7.41 -3.03
N ARG A 62 -11.36 -7.70 -3.87
CA ARG A 62 -10.03 -8.16 -3.40
C ARG A 62 -9.27 -7.16 -2.54
N THR A 63 -9.41 -5.84 -2.78
CA THR A 63 -8.77 -4.83 -1.95
C THR A 63 -9.49 -4.68 -0.61
N ARG A 64 -10.81 -4.68 -0.61
CA ARG A 64 -11.61 -4.63 0.62
C ARG A 64 -11.34 -5.85 1.50
N GLU A 65 -11.42 -7.06 0.95
CA GLU A 65 -11.09 -8.29 1.68
C GLU A 65 -9.66 -8.31 2.21
N THR A 66 -8.69 -7.73 1.45
CA THR A 66 -7.31 -7.58 1.94
C THR A 66 -7.26 -6.72 3.19
N VAL A 67 -7.90 -5.54 3.17
CA VAL A 67 -7.93 -4.62 4.32
C VAL A 67 -8.71 -5.23 5.48
N ASP A 68 -9.84 -5.86 5.23
CA ASP A 68 -10.68 -6.48 6.26
C ASP A 68 -9.93 -7.59 7.02
N LEU A 69 -9.20 -8.46 6.30
CA LEU A 69 -8.42 -9.54 6.91
C LEU A 69 -7.19 -9.00 7.65
N VAL A 70 -6.54 -7.97 7.15
CA VAL A 70 -5.45 -7.29 7.86
C VAL A 70 -5.98 -6.63 9.14
N ALA A 71 -7.14 -5.96 9.09
CA ALA A 71 -7.77 -5.34 10.24
C ALA A 71 -8.21 -6.36 11.32
N GLN A 72 -8.63 -7.56 10.91
CA GLN A 72 -8.94 -8.65 11.86
C GLN A 72 -7.70 -9.10 12.63
N ALA A 73 -6.52 -9.01 12.04
CA ALA A 73 -5.26 -9.46 12.63
C ALA A 73 -4.45 -8.34 13.31
N GLU A 74 -4.73 -7.05 12.99
CA GLU A 74 -4.00 -5.89 13.51
C GLU A 74 -4.96 -4.80 14.01
N PRO A 75 -5.04 -4.62 15.34
CA PRO A 75 -5.96 -3.65 15.96
C PRO A 75 -5.76 -2.20 15.50
N ALA A 76 -4.53 -1.78 15.21
CA ALA A 76 -4.26 -0.42 14.73
C ALA A 76 -4.92 -0.17 13.36
N VAL A 77 -4.98 -1.19 12.50
CA VAL A 77 -5.67 -1.11 11.21
C VAL A 77 -7.18 -1.11 11.40
N ALA A 78 -7.69 -1.92 12.34
CA ALA A 78 -9.12 -1.95 12.69
C ALA A 78 -9.61 -0.61 13.26
N ALA A 79 -8.77 0.08 14.03
CA ALA A 79 -9.10 1.38 14.63
C ALA A 79 -8.96 2.56 13.66
N ALA A 80 -8.25 2.38 12.55
CA ALA A 80 -8.00 3.43 11.58
C ALA A 80 -9.28 3.86 10.84
N ARG A 81 -9.33 5.12 10.43
CA ARG A 81 -10.43 5.60 9.58
C ARG A 81 -10.33 4.97 8.19
N LEU A 82 -11.27 4.12 7.82
CA LEU A 82 -11.36 3.56 6.48
C LEU A 82 -12.08 4.51 5.52
N LYS A 83 -11.47 4.77 4.35
CA LYS A 83 -12.08 5.48 3.23
C LYS A 83 -11.98 4.63 1.96
N LEU A 84 -13.12 4.17 1.47
CA LEU A 84 -13.25 3.52 0.17
C LEU A 84 -13.37 4.59 -0.93
N ASP A 85 -12.63 4.43 -2.03
CA ASP A 85 -12.67 5.36 -3.16
C ASP A 85 -12.57 4.58 -4.49
N ASP A 86 -13.62 4.69 -5.32
CA ASP A 86 -13.67 4.08 -6.67
C ASP A 86 -12.53 4.56 -7.58
N LYS A 87 -12.05 5.79 -7.34
CA LYS A 87 -10.95 6.37 -8.11
C LYS A 87 -9.61 5.67 -7.89
N LEU A 88 -9.52 4.81 -6.89
CA LEU A 88 -8.32 3.99 -6.62
C LEU A 88 -8.35 2.66 -7.38
N TYR A 89 -9.48 2.28 -7.98
CA TYR A 89 -9.56 1.06 -8.78
C TYR A 89 -8.70 1.20 -10.05
N LEU A 90 -7.67 0.36 -10.18
CA LEU A 90 -6.69 0.37 -11.27
C LEU A 90 -6.09 1.76 -11.56
N ALA A 91 -5.98 2.60 -10.53
CA ALA A 91 -5.50 3.97 -10.65
C ALA A 91 -4.04 4.03 -11.09
N ASP A 92 -3.71 5.00 -11.95
CA ASP A 92 -2.35 5.37 -12.30
C ASP A 92 -1.65 6.17 -11.17
N PRO A 93 -0.31 6.34 -11.20
CA PRO A 93 0.42 7.05 -10.16
C PRO A 93 -0.04 8.51 -9.97
N ALA A 94 -0.41 9.20 -11.04
CA ALA A 94 -0.86 10.60 -10.96
C ALA A 94 -2.18 10.72 -10.18
N ARG A 95 -3.10 9.78 -10.38
CA ARG A 95 -4.35 9.67 -9.63
C ARG A 95 -4.09 9.35 -8.17
N LEU A 96 -3.20 8.42 -7.88
CA LEU A 96 -2.81 8.05 -6.52
C LEU A 96 -2.19 9.23 -5.77
N LEU A 97 -1.25 9.95 -6.40
CA LEU A 97 -0.67 11.18 -5.85
C LEU A 97 -1.73 12.25 -5.59
N LYS A 98 -2.65 12.46 -6.54
CA LYS A 98 -3.75 13.42 -6.37
C LYS A 98 -4.64 13.05 -5.17
N THR A 99 -4.79 11.78 -4.86
CA THR A 99 -5.55 11.32 -3.70
C THR A 99 -4.77 11.54 -2.41
N LEU A 100 -3.47 11.21 -2.39
CA LEU A 100 -2.60 11.45 -1.23
C LEU A 100 -2.49 12.94 -0.88
N ARG A 101 -2.37 13.83 -1.88
CA ARG A 101 -2.31 15.29 -1.67
C ARG A 101 -3.57 15.91 -1.06
N LYS A 102 -4.66 15.16 -0.97
CA LYS A 102 -5.91 15.58 -0.29
C LYS A 102 -5.99 15.09 1.16
N VAL A 103 -5.03 14.32 1.59
CA VAL A 103 -4.93 13.90 3.00
C VAL A 103 -4.55 15.14 3.82
N HIS A 104 -5.20 15.32 4.94
CA HIS A 104 -4.88 16.40 5.86
C HIS A 104 -3.59 16.08 6.62
N ASP A 105 -2.73 17.07 6.86
CA ASP A 105 -1.41 16.86 7.48
C ASP A 105 -1.44 16.43 8.95
N ASP A 106 -2.61 16.45 9.60
CA ASP A 106 -2.82 15.84 10.92
C ASP A 106 -2.79 14.30 10.90
N LYS A 107 -2.86 13.69 9.70
CA LYS A 107 -2.75 12.24 9.50
C LYS A 107 -1.28 11.88 9.28
N ALA A 108 -0.59 11.49 10.35
CA ALA A 108 0.82 11.14 10.29
C ALA A 108 1.08 9.82 9.52
N THR A 109 0.13 8.88 9.61
CA THR A 109 0.27 7.53 9.06
C THR A 109 -0.91 7.18 8.16
N VAL A 110 -0.61 6.76 6.93
CA VAL A 110 -1.62 6.42 5.92
C VAL A 110 -1.30 5.07 5.28
N LEU A 111 -2.28 4.19 5.21
CA LEU A 111 -2.24 2.95 4.42
C LEU A 111 -3.02 3.16 3.11
N LEU A 112 -2.37 2.94 1.99
CA LEU A 112 -2.98 2.95 0.65
C LEU A 112 -3.02 1.52 0.12
N CYS A 113 -4.23 0.96 -0.01
CA CYS A 113 -4.45 -0.38 -0.57
C CYS A 113 -5.08 -0.29 -1.97
N GLY A 114 -4.42 -0.93 -2.96
CA GLY A 114 -4.83 -0.82 -4.35
C GLY A 114 -4.21 -1.87 -5.28
N HIS A 115 -3.85 -1.44 -6.49
CA HIS A 115 -3.52 -2.30 -7.62
C HIS A 115 -2.24 -1.91 -8.32
N ASN A 116 -1.55 -2.89 -8.92
CA ASN A 116 -0.53 -2.65 -9.94
C ASN A 116 -1.19 -2.38 -11.32
N PRO A 117 -0.49 -1.67 -12.21
CA PRO A 117 0.88 -1.17 -12.07
C PRO A 117 0.98 0.13 -11.25
N GLY A 118 -0.13 0.81 -10.97
CA GLY A 118 -0.12 2.15 -10.38
C GLY A 118 0.59 2.22 -9.02
N LEU A 119 0.37 1.27 -8.10
CA LEU A 119 1.05 1.26 -6.80
C LEU A 119 2.55 1.05 -6.93
N HIS A 120 2.98 0.13 -7.79
CA HIS A 120 4.39 -0.12 -8.05
C HIS A 120 5.08 1.13 -8.60
N GLN A 121 4.49 1.73 -9.63
CA GLN A 121 4.99 2.97 -10.24
C GLN A 121 4.98 4.14 -9.23
N LEU A 122 3.97 4.26 -8.37
CA LEU A 122 3.94 5.25 -7.30
C LEU A 122 5.12 5.06 -6.33
N ALA A 123 5.36 3.84 -5.88
CA ALA A 123 6.47 3.55 -4.97
C ALA A 123 7.81 3.94 -5.58
N LEU A 124 8.07 3.56 -6.84
CA LEU A 124 9.29 3.92 -7.54
C LEU A 124 9.42 5.43 -7.76
N LEU A 125 8.32 6.11 -8.11
CA LEU A 125 8.30 7.54 -8.27
C LEU A 125 8.61 8.29 -6.98
N LEU A 126 8.09 7.83 -5.83
CA LEU A 126 8.35 8.43 -4.52
C LEU A 126 9.80 8.22 -4.07
N LEU A 127 10.39 7.08 -4.38
CA LEU A 127 11.76 6.75 -3.97
C LEU A 127 12.83 7.32 -4.91
N GLY A 128 12.47 7.67 -6.15
CA GLY A 128 13.40 8.20 -7.16
C GLY A 128 14.48 7.20 -7.57
N ASP A 129 15.42 7.68 -8.40
CA ASP A 129 16.57 6.88 -8.84
C ASP A 129 17.67 6.82 -7.77
N ASP A 130 17.67 7.80 -6.87
CA ASP A 130 18.74 8.01 -5.90
C ASP A 130 18.56 7.21 -4.62
N GLY A 131 17.77 6.15 -4.59
CA GLY A 131 17.55 5.29 -3.40
C GLY A 131 18.77 5.00 -2.52
N SER A 132 19.68 5.99 -2.51
CA SER A 132 20.92 6.03 -1.78
C SER A 132 20.66 6.49 -0.35
N ASP A 133 20.32 5.57 0.54
CA ASP A 133 20.96 5.60 1.84
C ASP A 133 20.88 4.24 2.54
N ASN A 134 22.04 3.78 2.99
CA ASN A 134 22.22 2.81 4.06
C ASN A 134 21.73 1.36 3.81
N GLY A 135 22.29 0.66 2.83
CA GLY A 135 22.11 -0.78 2.71
C GLY A 135 20.79 -1.22 2.07
N SER A 136 19.97 -0.28 1.65
CA SER A 136 18.66 -0.54 1.01
C SER A 136 18.74 -0.86 -0.48
N GLU A 137 19.94 -0.80 -1.09
CA GLU A 137 20.10 -0.98 -2.54
C GLU A 137 19.57 -2.34 -3.03
N HIS A 138 19.84 -3.41 -2.30
CA HIS A 138 19.34 -4.74 -2.63
C HIS A 138 17.79 -4.82 -2.51
N VAL A 139 17.23 -4.18 -1.48
CA VAL A 139 15.77 -4.14 -1.25
C VAL A 139 15.11 -3.32 -2.36
N LEU A 140 15.70 -2.18 -2.71
CA LEU A 140 15.22 -1.31 -3.78
C LEU A 140 15.31 -2.00 -5.15
N ALA A 141 16.39 -2.75 -5.42
CA ALA A 141 16.52 -3.54 -6.65
C ALA A 141 15.40 -4.57 -6.78
N ARG A 142 15.04 -5.25 -5.68
CA ARG A 142 13.89 -6.17 -5.67
C ARG A 142 12.56 -5.44 -5.94
N LEU A 143 12.37 -4.28 -5.31
CA LEU A 143 11.16 -3.46 -5.54
C LEU A 143 11.11 -2.95 -6.98
N ARG A 144 12.23 -2.55 -7.58
CA ARG A 144 12.30 -2.15 -9.00
C ARG A 144 11.87 -3.26 -9.94
N TYR A 145 12.12 -4.52 -9.58
CA TYR A 145 11.70 -5.66 -10.38
C TYR A 145 10.19 -5.91 -10.31
N ASP A 146 9.59 -5.95 -9.12
CA ASP A 146 8.14 -6.17 -8.93
C ASP A 146 7.68 -5.75 -7.54
N LEU A 147 6.40 -5.35 -7.46
CA LEU A 147 5.61 -5.30 -6.23
C LEU A 147 4.57 -6.43 -6.31
N PRO A 148 4.84 -7.61 -5.71
CA PRO A 148 3.95 -8.76 -5.81
C PRO A 148 2.64 -8.56 -5.04
N THR A 149 1.65 -9.45 -5.24
CA THR A 149 0.40 -9.46 -4.45
C THR A 149 0.70 -9.62 -2.96
N ALA A 150 -0.03 -8.90 -2.12
CA ALA A 150 0.22 -8.73 -0.69
C ALA A 150 1.59 -8.08 -0.36
N GLY A 151 2.34 -7.61 -1.35
CA GLY A 151 3.56 -6.83 -1.13
C GLY A 151 3.24 -5.51 -0.45
N LEU A 152 4.04 -5.18 0.57
CA LEU A 152 3.94 -3.97 1.37
C LEU A 152 5.22 -3.15 1.22
N VAL A 153 5.09 -1.90 0.78
CA VAL A 153 6.17 -0.91 0.79
C VAL A 153 5.86 0.12 1.85
N VAL A 154 6.85 0.45 2.67
CA VAL A 154 6.72 1.50 3.69
C VAL A 154 7.72 2.60 3.39
N VAL A 155 7.22 3.82 3.29
CA VAL A 155 7.98 5.01 2.92
C VAL A 155 7.78 6.08 3.99
N ASP A 156 8.90 6.60 4.52
CA ASP A 156 8.88 7.82 5.32
C ASP A 156 9.00 9.02 4.39
N LEU A 157 8.13 10.02 4.60
CA LEU A 157 8.00 11.21 3.78
C LEU A 157 8.36 12.45 4.61
N ASP A 158 9.30 13.24 4.11
CA ASP A 158 9.57 14.57 4.66
C ASP A 158 8.65 15.60 4.00
N GLY A 159 8.07 16.51 4.79
CA GLY A 159 7.12 17.51 4.29
C GLY A 159 5.66 17.12 4.44
N SER A 160 4.77 17.89 3.79
CA SER A 160 3.32 17.73 3.87
C SER A 160 2.77 16.75 2.82
N TRP A 161 1.58 16.20 3.06
CA TRP A 161 0.88 15.40 2.05
C TRP A 161 0.63 16.18 0.76
N THR A 162 0.39 17.49 0.84
CA THR A 162 0.14 18.34 -0.32
C THR A 162 1.35 18.44 -1.26
N SER A 163 2.56 18.25 -0.73
CA SER A 163 3.82 18.30 -1.49
C SER A 163 4.32 16.94 -1.97
N VAL A 164 3.64 15.83 -1.63
CA VAL A 164 4.06 14.50 -2.05
C VAL A 164 4.15 14.39 -3.57
N GLY A 165 5.32 13.96 -4.06
CA GLY A 165 5.58 13.80 -5.48
C GLY A 165 5.65 15.11 -6.27
N THR A 166 6.01 16.23 -5.66
CA THR A 166 6.28 17.51 -6.34
C THR A 166 7.74 17.91 -6.21
N GLY A 167 8.30 18.47 -7.27
CA GLY A 167 9.67 19.02 -7.29
C GLY A 167 10.65 18.23 -8.15
N PRO A 168 11.82 18.83 -8.48
CA PRO A 168 12.88 18.17 -9.24
C PRO A 168 13.55 17.11 -8.36
N GLY A 169 13.26 15.86 -8.63
CA GLY A 169 13.62 14.73 -7.78
C GLY A 169 12.81 14.77 -6.49
N ILE A 170 12.05 13.73 -6.22
CA ILE A 170 11.26 13.63 -5.00
C ILE A 170 12.23 13.49 -3.83
N ARG A 171 12.78 14.64 -3.40
CA ARG A 171 13.71 14.69 -2.27
C ARG A 171 12.88 14.60 -1.00
N GLY A 172 13.13 13.58 -0.18
CA GLY A 172 12.52 13.44 1.13
C GLY A 172 11.66 12.19 1.33
N ALA A 173 11.58 11.30 0.32
CA ALA A 173 10.98 9.99 0.51
C ALA A 173 12.09 8.95 0.74
N LYS A 174 12.01 8.21 1.86
CA LYS A 174 12.98 7.16 2.21
C LYS A 174 12.28 5.82 2.31
N LEU A 175 12.84 4.82 1.63
CA LEU A 175 12.38 3.44 1.79
C LEU A 175 12.70 2.97 3.21
N ARG A 176 11.66 2.64 3.95
CA ARG A 176 11.76 2.09 5.29
C ARG A 176 11.72 0.56 5.29
N ALA A 177 10.78 0.00 4.54
CA ALA A 177 10.64 -1.45 4.41
C ALA A 177 10.01 -1.83 3.07
N PHE A 178 10.40 -2.98 2.55
CA PHE A 178 9.71 -3.70 1.50
C PHE A 178 9.53 -5.15 1.94
N VAL A 179 8.29 -5.52 2.19
CA VAL A 179 7.91 -6.84 2.69
C VAL A 179 7.17 -7.60 1.61
N VAL A 180 7.66 -8.77 1.30
CA VAL A 180 7.01 -9.72 0.40
C VAL A 180 6.67 -10.95 1.23
N PRO A 181 5.38 -11.20 1.55
CA PRO A 181 5.01 -12.41 2.25
C PRO A 181 5.25 -13.60 1.32
N SER A 182 6.12 -14.52 1.74
CA SER A 182 6.34 -15.78 1.03
C SER A 182 5.13 -16.69 1.20
N ASP A 183 4.68 -17.29 0.10
CA ASP A 183 3.81 -18.46 0.12
C ASP A 183 4.66 -19.64 0.67
N THR A 184 4.56 -19.97 1.95
CA THR A 184 5.10 -21.21 2.53
C THR A 184 3.97 -22.14 2.81
#